data_21af1ce4cb6114179bb793488df031e0
#
_entry.id   21af1ce4cb6114179bb793488df031e0
#
_cell.length_a   1.000
_cell.length_b   1.000
_cell.length_c   1.000
_cell.angle_alpha   90.00
_cell.angle_beta   90.00
_cell.angle_gamma   90.00
#
_symmetry.space_group_name_H-M   'P 1'
#
loop_
_entity.id
_entity.type
_entity.pdbx_description
1 polymer ?
#
loop_
_entity_poly.entity_id
_entity_poly.type
_entity_poly.pdbx_seq_one_letter_code
_entity_poly.pdbx_strand_id
1 'polypeptide(L)'
;MITIAPLLTRCLSPLLLSAIALSSLPIAAQAGNMYIYKDKSGQVLLTNVNPSGNFDKFNKKVKTTYYKDSSAYNAGSSYSNDYGSSTASSSGSRNSYDSYIRASAARHGIDPGLMKAMMHTESAFNPNARSPVGAQGLMQLMPATARRFNVSNPWNPADNIEGSAKYIAWLMKRFNNNVEFAVAGYNAGEGNVDKYNGIPPFKETRNYVKSVMSRYHSLYKNDSALSGNTM
;
A
#
# COMPACT_ATOMS: atom_id res chain seq x y z
N MET A 1 29.85 -48.71 71.81
CA MET A 1 29.43 -49.60 70.72
C MET A 1 28.86 -48.67 69.62
N ILE A 2 29.65 -48.45 68.60
CA ILE A 2 29.33 -47.55 67.48
C ILE A 2 29.02 -48.43 66.31
N THR A 3 27.78 -48.38 65.79
CA THR A 3 27.34 -49.17 64.70
C THR A 3 27.41 -48.25 63.42
N ILE A 4 28.26 -48.61 62.45
CA ILE A 4 28.48 -47.95 61.23
C ILE A 4 27.52 -48.58 60.19
N ALA A 5 26.63 -47.78 59.61
CA ALA A 5 25.77 -48.19 58.46
C ALA A 5 26.48 -47.94 57.12
N PRO A 6 26.29 -48.76 56.08
CA PRO A 6 27.01 -48.62 54.82
C PRO A 6 26.37 -47.64 53.91
N LEU A 7 27.22 -46.91 53.21
CA LEU A 7 26.89 -45.99 52.11
C LEU A 7 26.30 -46.72 50.87
N LEU A 8 25.10 -46.36 50.48
CA LEU A 8 24.53 -46.74 49.21
C LEU A 8 25.07 -45.83 48.10
N THR A 9 25.88 -46.40 47.25
CA THR A 9 26.37 -45.80 45.99
C THR A 9 25.21 -45.73 45.01
N ARG A 10 24.70 -44.53 44.75
CA ARG A 10 23.76 -44.28 43.65
C ARG A 10 24.53 -44.09 42.33
N CYS A 11 24.34 -45.04 41.41
CA CYS A 11 24.76 -44.90 40.01
C CYS A 11 24.02 -43.72 39.36
N LEU A 12 24.75 -42.71 38.95
CA LEU A 12 24.28 -41.70 38.04
C LEU A 12 24.33 -42.24 36.62
N SER A 13 23.19 -42.42 36.03
CA SER A 13 23.06 -42.65 34.57
C SER A 13 23.35 -41.34 33.84
N PRO A 14 24.13 -41.32 32.75
CA PRO A 14 24.31 -40.12 31.96
C PRO A 14 23.05 -39.87 31.11
N LEU A 15 22.38 -38.73 31.40
CA LEU A 15 21.37 -38.17 30.49
C LEU A 15 22.06 -37.80 29.19
N LEU A 16 21.73 -38.49 28.12
CA LEU A 16 22.00 -38.11 26.77
C LEU A 16 21.18 -36.84 26.45
N LEU A 17 21.84 -35.66 26.48
CA LEU A 17 21.33 -34.44 25.92
C LEU A 17 21.41 -34.57 24.39
N SER A 18 20.32 -35.00 23.75
CA SER A 18 20.18 -34.86 22.31
C SER A 18 19.94 -33.39 22.01
N ALA A 19 20.99 -32.72 21.55
CA ALA A 19 20.88 -31.38 20.99
C ALA A 19 20.06 -31.46 19.70
N ILE A 20 18.79 -31.08 19.78
CA ILE A 20 17.97 -30.82 18.57
C ILE A 20 18.53 -29.55 17.97
N ALA A 21 19.40 -29.69 16.96
CA ALA A 21 19.78 -28.60 16.10
C ALA A 21 18.51 -28.15 15.34
N LEU A 22 17.85 -27.10 15.81
CA LEU A 22 16.88 -26.36 15.01
C LEU A 22 17.65 -25.74 13.83
N SER A 23 17.69 -26.46 12.71
CA SER A 23 18.09 -25.89 11.46
C SER A 23 17.03 -24.84 11.09
N SER A 24 17.31 -23.58 11.37
CA SER A 24 16.59 -22.44 10.80
C SER A 24 16.87 -22.42 9.30
N LEU A 25 16.08 -23.18 8.55
CA LEU A 25 16.01 -23.00 7.10
C LEU A 25 15.54 -21.57 6.87
N PRO A 26 16.25 -20.78 6.05
CA PRO A 26 15.72 -19.50 5.64
C PRO A 26 14.43 -19.77 4.88
N ILE A 27 13.29 -19.40 5.47
CA ILE A 27 12.04 -19.34 4.73
C ILE A 27 12.29 -18.26 3.68
N ALA A 28 12.64 -18.70 2.48
CA ALA A 28 12.67 -17.83 1.32
C ALA A 28 11.27 -17.20 1.27
N ALA A 29 11.20 -15.90 1.52
CA ALA A 29 10.00 -15.14 1.33
C ALA A 29 9.71 -15.20 -0.18
N GLN A 30 8.92 -16.19 -0.58
CA GLN A 30 8.34 -16.21 -1.90
C GLN A 30 7.55 -14.93 -2.04
N ALA A 31 7.83 -14.16 -3.08
CA ALA A 31 7.00 -13.07 -3.54
C ALA A 31 5.59 -13.65 -3.71
N GLY A 32 4.79 -13.55 -2.66
CA GLY A 32 3.56 -14.32 -2.52
C GLY A 32 2.50 -13.71 -3.41
N ASN A 33 1.91 -14.55 -4.21
CA ASN A 33 0.69 -14.26 -4.92
C ASN A 33 -0.35 -13.75 -3.91
N MET A 34 -0.87 -12.56 -4.11
CA MET A 34 -2.04 -12.10 -3.37
C MET A 34 -3.25 -12.86 -3.93
N TYR A 35 -3.96 -13.57 -3.10
CA TYR A 35 -5.18 -14.29 -3.47
C TYR A 35 -6.40 -13.50 -3.05
N ILE A 36 -7.36 -13.40 -3.95
CA ILE A 36 -8.67 -12.81 -3.69
C ILE A 36 -9.67 -13.95 -3.64
N TYR A 37 -10.33 -14.11 -2.52
CA TYR A 37 -11.42 -15.05 -2.35
C TYR A 37 -12.73 -14.29 -2.16
N LYS A 38 -13.80 -14.85 -2.67
CA LYS A 38 -15.16 -14.31 -2.51
C LYS A 38 -16.04 -15.40 -1.92
N ASP A 39 -16.78 -15.10 -0.86
CA ASP A 39 -17.78 -15.99 -0.31
C ASP A 39 -19.13 -15.91 -1.07
N LYS A 40 -20.07 -16.76 -0.68
CA LYS A 40 -21.42 -16.78 -1.29
C LYS A 40 -22.21 -15.49 -1.00
N SER A 41 -21.87 -14.75 0.04
CA SER A 41 -22.49 -13.47 0.41
C SER A 41 -21.88 -12.28 -0.31
N GLY A 42 -20.81 -12.50 -1.07
CA GLY A 42 -20.07 -11.44 -1.77
C GLY A 42 -18.98 -10.79 -0.95
N GLN A 43 -18.69 -11.26 0.27
CA GLN A 43 -17.54 -10.80 1.05
C GLN A 43 -16.25 -11.19 0.38
N VAL A 44 -15.27 -10.28 0.39
CA VAL A 44 -13.96 -10.46 -0.24
C VAL A 44 -12.88 -10.58 0.83
N LEU A 45 -12.09 -11.65 0.75
CA LEU A 45 -10.89 -11.86 1.54
C LEU A 45 -9.67 -11.70 0.64
N LEU A 46 -8.77 -10.77 1.00
CA LEU A 46 -7.44 -10.66 0.40
C LEU A 46 -6.43 -11.34 1.33
N THR A 47 -5.66 -12.28 0.79
CA THR A 47 -4.64 -12.99 1.56
C THR A 47 -3.50 -13.43 0.65
N ASN A 48 -2.29 -13.42 1.18
CA ASN A 48 -1.11 -14.01 0.54
C ASN A 48 -0.91 -15.50 0.92
N VAL A 49 -1.76 -16.02 1.77
CA VAL A 49 -1.73 -17.41 2.23
C VAL A 49 -2.91 -18.15 1.61
N ASN A 50 -2.69 -19.38 1.15
CA ASN A 50 -3.80 -20.22 0.72
C ASN A 50 -4.67 -20.53 1.95
N PRO A 51 -5.93 -20.07 2.03
CA PRO A 51 -6.77 -20.34 3.18
C PRO A 51 -7.10 -21.82 3.22
N SER A 52 -6.53 -22.51 4.19
CA SER A 52 -6.84 -23.92 4.50
C SER A 52 -7.58 -23.99 5.84
N GLY A 53 -8.59 -24.80 5.95
CA GLY A 53 -9.33 -25.03 7.18
C GLY A 53 -10.49 -24.06 7.40
N ASN A 54 -10.39 -23.14 8.34
CA ASN A 54 -11.52 -22.30 8.79
C ASN A 54 -12.04 -21.25 7.80
N PHE A 55 -11.59 -21.29 6.55
CA PHE A 55 -12.00 -20.36 5.47
C PHE A 55 -12.85 -21.03 4.38
N ASP A 56 -13.51 -22.13 4.68
CA ASP A 56 -14.33 -22.90 3.72
C ASP A 56 -15.43 -22.08 3.02
N LYS A 57 -15.87 -20.98 3.66
CA LYS A 57 -16.81 -20.03 3.05
C LYS A 57 -16.20 -19.26 1.86
N PHE A 58 -14.87 -19.16 1.77
CA PHE A 58 -14.14 -18.45 0.72
C PHE A 58 -13.57 -19.43 -0.33
N ASN A 59 -14.41 -20.30 -0.86
CA ASN A 59 -13.98 -21.37 -1.77
C ASN A 59 -13.81 -20.94 -3.23
N LYS A 60 -14.21 -19.72 -3.59
CA LYS A 60 -14.06 -19.22 -4.96
C LYS A 60 -12.83 -18.33 -5.09
N LYS A 61 -11.73 -18.90 -5.58
CA LYS A 61 -10.54 -18.15 -5.98
C LYS A 61 -10.89 -17.25 -7.16
N VAL A 62 -10.95 -15.96 -6.95
CA VAL A 62 -11.00 -14.98 -8.03
C VAL A 62 -9.56 -14.84 -8.54
N LYS A 63 -9.34 -15.02 -9.84
CA LYS A 63 -8.03 -14.94 -10.47
C LYS A 63 -7.30 -13.69 -10.00
N THR A 64 -6.16 -13.88 -9.33
CA THR A 64 -5.28 -12.78 -8.96
C THR A 64 -4.70 -12.22 -10.23
N THR A 65 -5.14 -11.06 -10.64
CA THR A 65 -4.43 -10.32 -11.65
C THR A 65 -3.30 -9.62 -10.92
N TYR A 66 -2.07 -10.05 -11.14
CA TYR A 66 -0.93 -9.25 -10.79
C TYR A 66 -1.11 -7.88 -11.42
N TYR A 67 -0.78 -6.83 -10.69
CA TYR A 67 -0.57 -5.53 -11.31
C TYR A 67 0.43 -5.75 -12.45
N LYS A 68 -0.07 -5.66 -13.67
CA LYS A 68 0.78 -5.68 -14.84
C LYS A 68 1.73 -4.52 -14.66
N ASP A 69 3.01 -4.85 -14.66
CA ASP A 69 4.12 -3.92 -14.49
C ASP A 69 3.78 -2.55 -15.10
N SER A 70 3.83 -1.49 -14.31
CA SER A 70 3.68 -0.12 -14.81
C SER A 70 4.79 0.28 -15.79
N SER A 71 5.75 -0.59 -16.04
CA SER A 71 6.75 -0.47 -17.11
C SER A 71 6.13 -0.46 -18.52
N ALA A 72 4.88 -0.89 -18.69
CA ALA A 72 4.19 -0.78 -19.98
C ALA A 72 3.74 0.65 -20.31
N TYR A 73 3.81 1.60 -19.37
CA TYR A 73 3.49 3.00 -19.63
C TYR A 73 4.67 3.84 -20.17
N ASN A 74 5.89 3.27 -20.25
CA ASN A 74 7.07 3.98 -20.70
C ASN A 74 7.63 3.52 -22.06
N ALA A 75 6.93 2.68 -22.78
CA ALA A 75 7.33 2.32 -24.15
C ALA A 75 6.51 3.11 -25.16
N GLY A 76 7.01 4.27 -25.53
CA GLY A 76 6.63 4.96 -26.76
C GLY A 76 5.57 6.05 -26.61
N SER A 77 5.97 7.22 -26.16
CA SER A 77 5.37 8.46 -26.64
C SER A 77 6.50 9.44 -26.94
N SER A 78 6.93 9.39 -28.18
CA SER A 78 7.60 10.51 -28.82
C SER A 78 6.67 11.71 -28.77
N TYR A 79 7.11 12.79 -28.16
CA TYR A 79 6.39 14.08 -28.23
C TYR A 79 6.48 14.59 -29.66
N SER A 80 5.46 14.30 -30.46
CA SER A 80 5.17 15.11 -31.66
C SER A 80 4.11 16.13 -31.26
N ASN A 81 4.50 17.41 -31.32
CA ASN A 81 3.56 18.52 -31.33
C ASN A 81 2.66 18.34 -32.57
N ASP A 82 1.41 17.95 -32.35
CA ASP A 82 0.37 18.15 -33.36
C ASP A 82 -0.84 18.83 -32.74
N TYR A 83 -1.13 19.99 -33.29
CA TYR A 83 -2.28 20.82 -33.00
C TYR A 83 -3.45 20.26 -33.79
N GLY A 84 -4.46 19.75 -33.12
CA GLY A 84 -5.77 19.58 -33.71
C GLY A 84 -6.34 18.18 -33.72
N SER A 85 -7.35 18.06 -32.99
CA SER A 85 -8.58 17.28 -33.15
C SER A 85 -9.02 16.54 -31.92
N SER A 86 -10.15 16.97 -31.44
CA SER A 86 -10.92 16.48 -30.32
C SER A 86 -11.34 15.02 -30.46
N THR A 87 -10.81 14.15 -29.60
CA THR A 87 -11.53 13.00 -29.08
C THR A 87 -11.39 13.03 -27.58
N ALA A 88 -12.49 13.29 -26.89
CA ALA A 88 -12.58 13.41 -25.45
C ALA A 88 -12.30 12.06 -24.77
N SER A 89 -11.01 11.81 -24.51
CA SER A 89 -10.60 10.86 -23.48
C SER A 89 -10.78 11.58 -22.14
N SER A 90 -11.66 11.08 -21.26
CA SER A 90 -12.06 11.70 -19.99
C SER A 90 -10.98 11.61 -18.89
N SER A 91 -9.72 11.87 -19.23
CA SER A 91 -8.70 12.16 -18.24
C SER A 91 -8.87 13.62 -17.82
N GLY A 92 -9.24 13.87 -16.56
CA GLY A 92 -9.34 15.22 -16.02
C GLY A 92 -8.05 16.00 -16.26
N SER A 93 -8.18 17.31 -16.57
CA SER A 93 -6.99 18.16 -16.68
C SER A 93 -6.16 18.02 -15.40
N ARG A 94 -4.83 18.00 -15.55
CA ARG A 94 -3.87 17.86 -14.44
C ARG A 94 -4.14 18.81 -13.26
N ASN A 95 -4.72 19.98 -13.53
CA ASN A 95 -4.96 21.02 -12.54
C ASN A 95 -6.42 21.11 -12.07
N SER A 96 -7.31 20.27 -12.60
CA SER A 96 -8.75 20.32 -12.25
C SER A 96 -9.05 20.12 -10.78
N TYR A 97 -8.15 19.50 -10.03
CA TYR A 97 -8.36 19.14 -8.62
C TYR A 97 -7.47 19.93 -7.65
N ASP A 98 -6.70 20.91 -8.13
CA ASP A 98 -5.74 21.66 -7.30
C ASP A 98 -6.39 22.39 -6.13
N SER A 99 -7.59 22.94 -6.32
CA SER A 99 -8.33 23.60 -5.23
C SER A 99 -8.71 22.60 -4.11
N TYR A 100 -9.18 21.41 -4.47
CA TYR A 100 -9.49 20.36 -3.49
C TYR A 100 -8.22 19.85 -2.80
N ILE A 101 -7.14 19.64 -3.56
CA ILE A 101 -5.85 19.21 -3.03
C ILE A 101 -5.32 20.23 -2.02
N ARG A 102 -5.25 21.52 -2.38
CA ARG A 102 -4.79 22.59 -1.46
C ARG A 102 -5.61 22.63 -0.19
N ALA A 103 -6.94 22.65 -0.33
CA ALA A 103 -7.84 22.74 0.81
C ALA A 103 -7.70 21.55 1.77
N SER A 104 -7.64 20.32 1.25
CA SER A 104 -7.48 19.11 2.07
C SER A 104 -6.07 19.01 2.65
N ALA A 105 -5.04 19.31 1.87
CA ALA A 105 -3.65 19.33 2.33
C ALA A 105 -3.45 20.32 3.50
N ALA A 106 -3.99 21.53 3.37
CA ALA A 106 -3.92 22.55 4.44
C ALA A 106 -4.63 22.09 5.72
N ARG A 107 -5.82 21.46 5.62
CA ARG A 107 -6.56 20.96 6.79
C ARG A 107 -5.82 19.85 7.53
N HIS A 108 -5.04 19.04 6.82
CA HIS A 108 -4.39 17.86 7.40
C HIS A 108 -2.87 17.97 7.54
N GLY A 109 -2.30 19.15 7.24
CA GLY A 109 -0.86 19.40 7.39
C GLY A 109 0.01 18.58 6.44
N ILE A 110 -0.47 18.36 5.21
CA ILE A 110 0.24 17.61 4.18
C ILE A 110 0.76 18.57 3.11
N ASP A 111 1.88 18.21 2.48
CA ASP A 111 2.35 18.90 1.29
C ASP A 111 1.38 18.65 0.11
N PRO A 112 0.78 19.69 -0.48
CA PRO A 112 -0.16 19.53 -1.60
C PRO A 112 0.51 18.95 -2.85
N GLY A 113 1.80 19.22 -3.07
CA GLY A 113 2.57 18.64 -4.16
C GLY A 113 2.75 17.13 -4.02
N LEU A 114 2.94 16.66 -2.77
CA LEU A 114 2.97 15.23 -2.49
C LEU A 114 1.63 14.56 -2.82
N MET A 115 0.51 15.13 -2.38
CA MET A 115 -0.82 14.61 -2.71
C MET A 115 -1.06 14.56 -4.22
N LYS A 116 -0.67 15.62 -4.95
CA LYS A 116 -0.81 15.68 -6.42
C LYS A 116 0.06 14.64 -7.12
N ALA A 117 1.29 14.40 -6.64
CA ALA A 117 2.17 13.34 -7.13
C ALA A 117 1.57 11.94 -6.93
N MET A 118 0.97 11.70 -5.77
CA MET A 118 0.26 10.45 -5.48
C MET A 118 -0.95 10.29 -6.40
N MET A 119 -1.82 11.31 -6.53
CA MET A 119 -2.98 11.28 -7.44
C MET A 119 -2.60 10.99 -8.88
N HIS A 120 -1.52 11.62 -9.35
CA HIS A 120 -0.99 11.34 -10.69
C HIS A 120 -0.57 9.88 -10.84
N THR A 121 0.02 9.30 -9.80
CA THR A 121 0.48 7.90 -9.83
C THR A 121 -0.70 6.92 -9.74
N GLU A 122 -1.73 7.25 -8.96
CA GLU A 122 -2.89 6.39 -8.71
C GLU A 122 -3.84 6.31 -9.91
N SER A 123 -4.18 7.43 -10.50
CA SER A 123 -5.26 7.48 -11.50
C SER A 123 -4.96 8.31 -12.74
N ALA A 124 -3.80 8.98 -12.79
CA ALA A 124 -3.54 10.02 -13.80
C ALA A 124 -4.69 11.06 -13.86
N PHE A 125 -5.22 11.44 -12.69
CA PHE A 125 -6.33 12.39 -12.53
C PHE A 125 -7.68 11.92 -13.06
N ASN A 126 -7.88 10.61 -13.24
CA ASN A 126 -9.17 10.05 -13.65
C ASN A 126 -10.06 9.80 -12.43
N PRO A 127 -11.17 10.54 -12.24
CA PRO A 127 -12.06 10.36 -11.09
C PRO A 127 -12.84 9.04 -11.14
N ASN A 128 -12.94 8.43 -12.32
CA ASN A 128 -13.66 7.17 -12.54
C ASN A 128 -12.71 5.96 -12.58
N ALA A 129 -11.45 6.14 -12.18
CA ALA A 129 -10.48 5.05 -12.18
C ALA A 129 -10.88 3.95 -11.19
N ARG A 130 -10.87 2.71 -11.67
CA ARG A 130 -11.13 1.53 -10.85
C ARG A 130 -10.07 0.47 -11.11
N SER A 131 -9.41 0.02 -10.05
CA SER A 131 -8.45 -1.06 -10.18
C SER A 131 -9.15 -2.43 -10.24
N PRO A 132 -8.50 -3.47 -10.77
CA PRO A 132 -9.02 -4.83 -10.76
C PRO A 132 -9.28 -5.38 -9.35
N VAL A 133 -8.59 -4.86 -8.33
CA VAL A 133 -8.74 -5.24 -6.93
C VAL A 133 -9.75 -4.38 -6.17
N GLY A 134 -10.37 -3.42 -6.85
CA GLY A 134 -11.48 -2.65 -6.31
C GLY A 134 -11.10 -1.30 -5.70
N ALA A 135 -9.89 -0.80 -5.90
CA ALA A 135 -9.54 0.58 -5.56
C ALA A 135 -10.31 1.57 -6.43
N GLN A 136 -10.70 2.73 -5.89
CA GLN A 136 -11.71 3.61 -6.47
C GLN A 136 -11.28 5.08 -6.47
N GLY A 137 -11.55 5.75 -7.59
CA GLY A 137 -11.48 7.19 -7.76
C GLY A 137 -10.06 7.74 -7.91
N LEU A 138 -9.93 9.05 -7.75
CA LEU A 138 -8.70 9.81 -8.00
C LEU A 138 -7.47 9.29 -7.26
N MET A 139 -7.65 8.92 -6.01
CA MET A 139 -6.58 8.49 -5.10
C MET A 139 -6.62 6.97 -4.85
N GLN A 140 -7.38 6.22 -5.64
CA GLN A 140 -7.49 4.75 -5.60
C GLN A 140 -7.70 4.19 -4.19
N LEU A 141 -8.69 4.72 -3.47
CA LEU A 141 -9.03 4.22 -2.15
C LEU A 141 -9.65 2.83 -2.22
N MET A 142 -9.10 1.90 -1.45
CA MET A 142 -9.75 0.62 -1.20
C MET A 142 -11.04 0.83 -0.38
N PRO A 143 -12.11 0.05 -0.62
CA PRO A 143 -13.38 0.22 0.10
C PRO A 143 -13.25 0.18 1.63
N ALA A 144 -12.35 -0.64 2.16
CA ALA A 144 -12.09 -0.69 3.59
C ALA A 144 -11.45 0.61 4.11
N THR A 145 -10.49 1.16 3.35
CA THR A 145 -9.84 2.43 3.66
C THR A 145 -10.82 3.60 3.54
N ALA A 146 -11.65 3.61 2.49
CA ALA A 146 -12.70 4.62 2.32
C ALA A 146 -13.64 4.66 3.55
N ARG A 147 -14.12 3.52 4.01
CA ARG A 147 -14.94 3.43 5.24
C ARG A 147 -14.20 3.93 6.48
N ARG A 148 -12.94 3.54 6.66
CA ARG A 148 -12.10 3.93 7.81
C ARG A 148 -11.93 5.44 7.92
N PHE A 149 -11.86 6.14 6.80
CA PHE A 149 -11.65 7.59 6.74
C PHE A 149 -12.91 8.36 6.38
N ASN A 150 -14.10 7.74 6.54
CA ASN A 150 -15.41 8.35 6.35
C ASN A 150 -15.64 8.93 4.94
N VAL A 151 -15.21 8.20 3.91
CA VAL A 151 -15.51 8.51 2.52
C VAL A 151 -16.83 7.83 2.15
N SER A 152 -17.88 8.62 2.00
CA SER A 152 -19.22 8.13 1.65
C SER A 152 -19.33 7.78 0.17
N ASN A 153 -18.72 8.58 -0.68
CA ASN A 153 -18.70 8.37 -2.13
C ASN A 153 -17.26 8.48 -2.68
N PRO A 154 -16.55 7.36 -2.87
CA PRO A 154 -15.19 7.38 -3.40
C PRO A 154 -15.07 7.84 -4.86
N TRP A 155 -16.19 7.98 -5.56
CA TRP A 155 -16.23 8.53 -6.93
C TRP A 155 -16.41 10.05 -6.94
N ASN A 156 -16.82 10.66 -5.83
CA ASN A 156 -16.84 12.09 -5.68
C ASN A 156 -15.41 12.60 -5.45
N PRO A 157 -14.89 13.52 -6.31
CA PRO A 157 -13.52 14.03 -6.18
C PRO A 157 -13.22 14.63 -4.80
N ALA A 158 -14.12 15.44 -4.24
CA ALA A 158 -13.90 16.10 -2.96
C ALA A 158 -13.81 15.07 -1.82
N ASP A 159 -14.73 14.09 -1.77
CA ASP A 159 -14.74 13.05 -0.74
C ASP A 159 -13.50 12.15 -0.82
N ASN A 160 -13.12 11.77 -2.05
CA ASN A 160 -11.98 10.90 -2.30
C ASN A 160 -10.66 11.58 -1.90
N ILE A 161 -10.47 12.84 -2.29
CA ILE A 161 -9.29 13.63 -1.93
C ILE A 161 -9.22 13.87 -0.42
N GLU A 162 -10.33 14.24 0.21
CA GLU A 162 -10.40 14.50 1.65
C GLU A 162 -10.08 13.25 2.48
N GLY A 163 -10.70 12.11 2.15
CA GLY A 163 -10.42 10.85 2.83
C GLY A 163 -8.99 10.38 2.66
N SER A 164 -8.43 10.58 1.47
CA SER A 164 -7.03 10.25 1.20
C SER A 164 -6.07 11.16 1.96
N ALA A 165 -6.38 12.44 2.09
CA ALA A 165 -5.60 13.37 2.91
C ALA A 165 -5.58 12.92 4.39
N LYS A 166 -6.73 12.53 4.95
CA LYS A 166 -6.78 11.95 6.31
C LYS A 166 -5.92 10.71 6.45
N TYR A 167 -5.95 9.81 5.47
CA TYR A 167 -5.14 8.61 5.49
C TYR A 167 -3.65 8.92 5.40
N ILE A 168 -3.23 9.80 4.49
CA ILE A 168 -1.84 10.22 4.35
C ILE A 168 -1.34 10.88 5.65
N ALA A 169 -2.12 11.81 6.24
CA ALA A 169 -1.77 12.45 7.51
C ALA A 169 -1.60 11.42 8.65
N TRP A 170 -2.49 10.44 8.71
CA TRP A 170 -2.40 9.35 9.67
C TRP A 170 -1.12 8.53 9.46
N LEU A 171 -0.77 8.20 8.21
CA LEU A 171 0.48 7.48 7.88
C LEU A 171 1.71 8.32 8.21
N MET A 172 1.71 9.62 7.90
CA MET A 172 2.80 10.54 8.25
C MET A 172 3.04 10.54 9.76
N LYS A 173 1.96 10.68 10.55
CA LYS A 173 2.06 10.60 12.03
C LYS A 173 2.59 9.24 12.49
N ARG A 174 2.11 8.14 11.91
CA ARG A 174 2.52 6.78 12.27
C ARG A 174 4.01 6.53 12.02
N PHE A 175 4.54 7.06 10.94
CA PHE A 175 5.92 6.86 10.50
C PHE A 175 6.83 8.06 10.78
N ASN A 176 6.55 8.82 11.85
CA ASN A 176 7.40 9.94 12.32
C ASN A 176 7.74 10.94 11.21
N ASN A 177 6.77 11.27 10.35
CA ASN A 177 6.91 12.15 9.19
C ASN A 177 7.90 11.65 8.12
N ASN A 178 8.22 10.36 8.11
CA ASN A 178 8.97 9.78 7.02
C ASN A 178 8.06 9.63 5.79
N VAL A 179 8.25 10.51 4.81
CA VAL A 179 7.42 10.61 3.61
C VAL A 179 7.44 9.30 2.81
N GLU A 180 8.61 8.70 2.61
CA GLU A 180 8.73 7.46 1.83
C GLU A 180 8.01 6.29 2.50
N PHE A 181 8.07 6.20 3.83
CA PHE A 181 7.36 5.18 4.59
C PHE A 181 5.84 5.41 4.54
N ALA A 182 5.39 6.66 4.61
CA ALA A 182 3.97 7.00 4.46
C ALA A 182 3.46 6.66 3.05
N VAL A 183 4.21 6.98 2.01
CA VAL A 183 3.89 6.63 0.62
C VAL A 183 3.88 5.11 0.43
N ALA A 184 4.85 4.38 0.99
CA ALA A 184 4.87 2.92 0.98
C ALA A 184 3.68 2.32 1.72
N GLY A 185 3.32 2.89 2.87
CA GLY A 185 2.17 2.47 3.67
C GLY A 185 0.84 2.70 2.97
N TYR A 186 0.73 3.76 2.18
CA TYR A 186 -0.45 4.04 1.38
C TYR A 186 -0.71 2.94 0.34
N ASN A 187 0.34 2.48 -0.35
CA ASN A 187 0.26 1.45 -1.37
C ASN A 187 0.19 0.02 -0.79
N ALA A 188 1.08 -0.31 0.13
CA ALA A 188 1.22 -1.67 0.64
C ALA A 188 0.43 -1.96 1.92
N GLY A 189 -0.15 -0.93 2.54
CA GLY A 189 -0.70 -0.99 3.89
C GLY A 189 0.36 -0.80 4.97
N GLU A 190 -0.01 -0.09 6.03
CA GLU A 190 0.88 0.25 7.15
C GLU A 190 1.52 -0.96 7.83
N GLY A 191 0.77 -2.06 7.95
CA GLY A 191 1.26 -3.27 8.58
C GLY A 191 2.45 -3.92 7.86
N ASN A 192 2.56 -3.73 6.55
CA ASN A 192 3.73 -4.20 5.81
C ASN A 192 4.95 -3.30 6.06
N VAL A 193 4.77 -2.00 6.16
CA VAL A 193 5.86 -1.07 6.50
C VAL A 193 6.38 -1.35 7.91
N ASP A 194 5.48 -1.59 8.87
CA ASP A 194 5.85 -2.00 10.24
C ASP A 194 6.64 -3.31 10.23
N LYS A 195 6.12 -4.34 9.55
CA LYS A 195 6.72 -5.67 9.47
C LYS A 195 8.16 -5.63 8.95
N TYR A 196 8.42 -4.81 7.95
CA TYR A 196 9.73 -4.70 7.32
C TYR A 196 10.58 -3.56 7.88
N ASN A 197 10.05 -2.82 8.85
CA ASN A 197 10.67 -1.62 9.41
C ASN A 197 11.15 -0.66 8.31
N GLY A 198 10.34 -0.47 7.28
CA GLY A 198 10.68 0.32 6.10
C GLY A 198 9.87 -0.04 4.86
N ILE A 199 10.34 0.41 3.70
CA ILE A 199 9.71 0.10 2.42
C ILE A 199 9.74 -1.42 2.19
N PRO A 200 8.58 -2.09 2.08
CA PRO A 200 8.53 -3.53 1.88
C PRO A 200 9.27 -3.95 0.60
N PRO A 201 9.86 -5.17 0.55
CA PRO A 201 10.59 -5.65 -0.61
C PRO A 201 9.69 -6.06 -1.77
N PHE A 202 8.50 -5.48 -1.87
CA PHE A 202 7.57 -5.71 -2.95
C PHE A 202 7.94 -4.84 -4.15
N LYS A 203 8.11 -5.44 -5.31
CA LYS A 203 8.50 -4.73 -6.55
C LYS A 203 7.53 -3.58 -6.86
N GLU A 204 6.24 -3.85 -6.70
CA GLU A 204 5.18 -2.86 -6.90
C GLU A 204 5.35 -1.65 -5.98
N THR A 205 5.45 -1.88 -4.66
CA THR A 205 5.57 -0.80 -3.68
C THR A 205 6.84 0.02 -3.87
N ARG A 206 7.98 -0.62 -4.16
CA ARG A 206 9.23 0.08 -4.46
C ARG A 206 9.10 0.97 -5.70
N ASN A 207 8.46 0.46 -6.77
CA ASN A 207 8.22 1.22 -7.98
C ASN A 207 7.23 2.36 -7.73
N TYR A 208 6.20 2.12 -6.93
CA TYR A 208 5.23 3.15 -6.54
C TYR A 208 5.92 4.30 -5.80
N VAL A 209 6.68 4.01 -4.74
CA VAL A 209 7.44 5.01 -3.97
C VAL A 209 8.36 5.80 -4.90
N LYS A 210 9.16 5.12 -5.72
CA LYS A 210 10.05 5.77 -6.70
C LYS A 210 9.28 6.69 -7.64
N SER A 211 8.13 6.26 -8.17
CA SER A 211 7.31 7.03 -9.10
C SER A 211 6.69 8.26 -8.43
N VAL A 212 6.14 8.11 -7.22
CA VAL A 212 5.57 9.22 -6.46
C VAL A 212 6.66 10.24 -6.13
N MET A 213 7.79 9.81 -5.55
CA MET A 213 8.86 10.73 -5.15
C MET A 213 9.50 11.43 -6.36
N SER A 214 9.67 10.73 -7.47
CA SER A 214 10.15 11.35 -8.71
C SER A 214 9.19 12.45 -9.20
N ARG A 215 7.88 12.18 -9.28
CA ARG A 215 6.88 13.18 -9.67
C ARG A 215 6.79 14.34 -8.68
N TYR A 216 6.86 14.03 -7.39
CA TYR A 216 6.87 15.05 -6.35
C TYR A 216 8.03 16.02 -6.55
N HIS A 217 9.25 15.54 -6.63
CA HIS A 217 10.43 16.40 -6.73
C HIS A 217 10.56 17.13 -8.09
N SER A 218 10.16 16.47 -9.18
CA SER A 218 10.36 17.02 -10.53
C SER A 218 9.21 17.88 -11.03
N LEU A 219 7.97 17.65 -10.55
CA LEU A 219 6.79 18.29 -11.12
C LEU A 219 5.98 19.14 -10.12
N TYR A 220 5.89 18.72 -8.84
CA TYR A 220 4.86 19.26 -7.95
C TYR A 220 5.37 19.93 -6.69
N LYS A 221 6.60 19.70 -6.26
CA LYS A 221 7.14 20.26 -5.01
C LYS A 221 7.14 21.80 -5.00
N ASN A 222 7.38 22.41 -6.15
CA ASN A 222 7.42 23.87 -6.33
C ASN A 222 6.35 24.36 -7.30
N ASP A 223 5.25 23.60 -7.44
CA ASP A 223 4.15 24.01 -8.32
C ASP A 223 3.42 25.22 -7.72
N SER A 224 3.56 26.38 -8.37
CA SER A 224 2.96 27.64 -7.92
C SER A 224 1.43 27.57 -7.81
N ALA A 225 0.77 26.73 -8.62
CA ALA A 225 -0.66 26.50 -8.55
C ALA A 225 -1.09 25.85 -7.23
N LEU A 226 -0.16 25.17 -6.56
CA LEU A 226 -0.39 24.52 -5.26
C LEU A 226 0.05 25.36 -4.06
N SER A 227 0.90 26.36 -4.24
CA SER A 227 1.47 27.15 -3.14
C SER A 227 0.55 28.25 -2.60
N GLY A 228 -0.65 28.45 -3.18
CA GLY A 228 -1.65 29.40 -2.66
C GLY A 228 -1.32 30.88 -2.84
N ASN A 229 -0.21 31.23 -3.48
CA ASN A 229 0.11 32.61 -3.85
C ASN A 229 -0.63 33.00 -5.14
N THR A 230 -1.95 33.07 -5.08
CA THR A 230 -2.71 33.95 -5.99
C THR A 230 -2.66 35.32 -5.37
N MET A 231 -1.86 36.21 -6.00
CA MET A 231 -1.92 37.67 -5.75
C MET A 231 -3.33 38.18 -6.03
#